data_3e06e786920d1d163aa2f5d053449732
#
_entry.id   3e06e786920d1d163aa2f5d053449732
#
_cell.length_a   1.000
_cell.length_b   1.000
_cell.length_c   1.000
_cell.angle_alpha   90.00
_cell.angle_beta   90.00
_cell.angle_gamma   90.00
#
_symmetry.space_group_name_H-M   'P 1'
#
loop_
_entity.id
_entity.type
_entity.pdbx_description
1 polymer ?
#
loop_
_entity_poly.entity_id
_entity_poly.type
_entity_poly.pdbx_seq_one_letter_code
_entity_poly.pdbx_strand_id
1 'polypeptide(L)'
;MPKEVYLRLPEEKKKRVKEAIAEELSRVSLEDFSIRRVTKRAEIARGSFYQYFDGVPDAVLCVLDDYFSNLKALIPALVEEYRYDLFEVELVLFDRLKQYCEESGEKLILSNLGKSFRMSKVNTLEVFPHEVERLKEFIYEHLSSRACGQFTKEDIYDIIHLSALLFRSAISELFSEYERREEISRRFRNQIAIVRRGFITDEGQNRPQNAP
;
A
#
# COMPACT_ATOMS: atom_id res chain seq x y z
N MET A 1 3.65 14.35 2.34
CA MET A 1 4.97 14.26 1.66
C MET A 1 5.94 15.24 2.29
N PRO A 2 7.23 14.92 2.38
CA PRO A 2 8.21 15.83 2.99
C PRO A 2 8.20 17.20 2.31
N LYS A 3 8.37 18.25 3.10
CA LYS A 3 8.39 19.62 2.60
C LYS A 3 9.64 19.92 1.77
N GLU A 4 9.55 20.91 0.91
CA GLU A 4 10.65 21.31 0.02
C GLU A 4 11.97 21.61 0.79
N VAL A 5 11.85 22.15 2.00
CA VAL A 5 12.99 22.39 2.89
C VAL A 5 13.75 21.11 3.22
N TYR A 6 13.04 20.00 3.45
CA TYR A 6 13.66 18.69 3.66
C TYR A 6 14.34 18.18 2.39
N LEU A 7 13.69 18.31 1.24
CA LEU A 7 14.22 17.83 -0.04
C LEU A 7 15.54 18.54 -0.44
N ARG A 8 15.73 19.76 0.03
CA ARG A 8 16.96 20.56 -0.20
C ARG A 8 18.09 20.31 0.81
N LEU A 9 17.89 19.44 1.81
CA LEU A 9 18.94 19.13 2.77
C LEU A 9 20.08 18.35 2.12
N PRO A 10 21.32 18.48 2.64
CA PRO A 10 22.42 17.58 2.28
C PRO A 10 22.05 16.12 2.55
N GLU A 11 22.48 15.21 1.68
CA GLU A 11 22.14 13.78 1.74
C GLU A 11 22.48 13.14 3.10
N GLU A 12 23.63 13.46 3.68
CA GLU A 12 24.03 13.01 5.01
C GLU A 12 23.01 13.40 6.10
N LYS A 13 22.43 14.59 5.99
CA LYS A 13 21.44 15.06 6.96
C LYS A 13 20.10 14.38 6.72
N LYS A 14 19.68 14.19 5.47
CA LYS A 14 18.47 13.41 5.13
C LYS A 14 18.58 11.99 5.69
N LYS A 15 19.72 11.33 5.46
CA LYS A 15 20.01 9.99 5.95
C LYS A 15 19.88 9.90 7.46
N ARG A 16 20.53 10.79 8.22
CA ARG A 16 20.40 10.81 9.69
C ARG A 16 18.98 11.00 10.17
N VAL A 17 18.20 11.86 9.52
CA VAL A 17 16.79 12.08 9.86
C VAL A 17 15.96 10.82 9.56
N LYS A 18 16.13 10.20 8.39
CA LYS A 18 15.46 8.95 8.03
C LYS A 18 15.79 7.81 9.01
N GLU A 19 17.07 7.63 9.33
CA GLU A 19 17.54 6.61 10.27
C GLU A 19 16.95 6.82 11.68
N ALA A 20 16.88 8.07 12.15
CA ALA A 20 16.28 8.38 13.45
C ALA A 20 14.77 8.08 13.50
N ILE A 21 14.05 8.34 12.40
CA ILE A 21 12.62 8.01 12.26
C ILE A 21 12.44 6.48 12.22
N ALA A 22 13.23 5.78 11.40
CA ALA A 22 13.19 4.33 11.27
C ALA A 22 13.48 3.62 12.61
N GLU A 23 14.49 4.08 13.35
CA GLU A 23 14.82 3.54 14.66
C GLU A 23 13.68 3.75 15.67
N GLU A 24 13.03 4.91 15.65
CA GLU A 24 11.86 5.16 16.52
C GLU A 24 10.71 4.22 16.15
N LEU A 25 10.40 4.07 14.86
CA LEU A 25 9.36 3.15 14.36
C LEU A 25 9.64 1.68 14.68
N SER A 26 10.91 1.28 14.75
CA SER A 26 11.25 -0.09 15.12
C SER A 26 10.96 -0.40 16.61
N ARG A 27 10.88 0.63 17.45
CA ARG A 27 10.74 0.49 18.90
C ARG A 27 9.32 0.64 19.41
N VAL A 28 8.52 1.50 18.77
CA VAL A 28 7.20 1.89 19.28
C VAL A 28 6.17 1.95 18.15
N SER A 29 4.88 1.88 18.53
CA SER A 29 3.75 2.15 17.64
C SER A 29 3.69 3.64 17.23
N LEU A 30 2.84 3.97 16.24
CA LEU A 30 2.66 5.38 15.84
C LEU A 30 2.09 6.25 16.96
N GLU A 31 1.24 5.69 17.83
CA GLU A 31 0.64 6.38 18.96
C GLU A 31 1.69 6.82 19.99
N ASP A 32 2.75 6.01 20.16
CA ASP A 32 3.85 6.25 21.10
C ASP A 32 5.07 6.92 20.45
N PHE A 33 4.95 7.30 19.17
CA PHE A 33 6.04 7.93 18.42
C PHE A 33 6.44 9.28 19.01
N SER A 34 7.73 9.46 19.29
CA SER A 34 8.23 10.66 19.95
C SER A 34 9.13 11.49 19.05
N ILE A 35 8.58 12.62 18.57
CA ILE A 35 9.34 13.63 17.82
C ILE A 35 10.59 14.08 18.61
N ARG A 36 10.50 14.14 19.94
CA ARG A 36 11.66 14.51 20.81
C ARG A 36 12.79 13.49 20.71
N ARG A 37 12.46 12.19 20.69
CA ARG A 37 13.50 11.13 20.54
C ARG A 37 14.13 11.18 19.15
N VAL A 38 13.30 11.33 18.11
CA VAL A 38 13.77 11.47 16.72
C VAL A 38 14.70 12.66 16.56
N THR A 39 14.30 13.86 17.01
CA THR A 39 15.10 15.07 16.84
C THR A 39 16.40 15.02 17.62
N LYS A 40 16.39 14.41 18.83
CA LYS A 40 17.60 14.18 19.62
C LYS A 40 18.57 13.23 18.88
N ARG A 41 18.04 12.16 18.31
CA ARG A 41 18.84 11.16 17.56
C ARG A 41 19.39 11.71 16.26
N ALA A 42 18.59 12.46 15.51
CA ALA A 42 18.98 13.10 14.25
C ALA A 42 19.90 14.32 14.44
N GLU A 43 20.12 14.75 15.70
CA GLU A 43 20.89 15.96 16.04
C GLU A 43 20.32 17.22 15.37
N ILE A 44 18.99 17.38 15.41
CA ILE A 44 18.30 18.55 14.87
C ILE A 44 17.47 19.25 15.95
N ALA A 45 17.22 20.54 15.78
CA ALA A 45 16.28 21.26 16.63
C ALA A 45 14.86 20.72 16.43
N ARG A 46 14.04 20.72 17.51
CA ARG A 46 12.64 20.29 17.44
C ARG A 46 11.84 21.05 16.39
N GLY A 47 12.07 22.35 16.25
CA GLY A 47 11.43 23.17 15.22
C GLY A 47 11.76 22.72 13.80
N SER A 48 12.95 22.16 13.56
CA SER A 48 13.34 21.64 12.25
C SER A 48 12.47 20.48 11.81
N PHE A 49 11.99 19.63 12.74
CA PHE A 49 11.09 18.54 12.39
C PHE A 49 9.82 19.07 11.68
N TYR A 50 9.21 20.12 12.22
CA TYR A 50 8.00 20.73 11.65
C TYR A 50 8.28 21.58 10.40
N GLN A 51 9.53 21.98 10.19
CA GLN A 51 9.96 22.55 8.91
C GLN A 51 10.09 21.49 7.81
N TYR A 52 10.35 20.23 8.18
CA TYR A 52 10.57 19.12 7.26
C TYR A 52 9.27 18.35 6.98
N PHE A 53 8.41 18.20 7.98
CA PHE A 53 7.22 17.35 7.94
C PHE A 53 6.00 18.08 8.52
N ASP A 54 4.81 17.76 8.00
CA ASP A 54 3.56 18.28 8.56
C ASP A 54 3.19 17.56 9.87
N GLY A 55 3.68 16.36 10.07
CA GLY A 55 3.44 15.57 11.29
C GLY A 55 4.11 14.21 11.21
N VAL A 56 3.77 13.35 12.18
CA VAL A 56 4.31 11.99 12.25
C VAL A 56 3.96 11.16 11.01
N PRO A 57 2.73 11.16 10.48
CA PRO A 57 2.41 10.39 9.27
C PRO A 57 3.31 10.76 8.08
N ASP A 58 3.57 12.05 7.88
CA ASP A 58 4.41 12.54 6.80
C ASP A 58 5.88 12.10 6.96
N ALA A 59 6.40 12.13 8.18
CA ALA A 59 7.74 11.64 8.49
C ALA A 59 7.86 10.12 8.27
N VAL A 60 6.83 9.36 8.61
CA VAL A 60 6.77 7.90 8.37
C VAL A 60 6.79 7.60 6.89
N LEU A 61 5.98 8.32 6.11
CA LEU A 61 5.96 8.17 4.66
C LEU A 61 7.32 8.45 4.03
N CYS A 62 8.07 9.41 4.54
CA CYS A 62 9.42 9.72 4.08
C CYS A 62 10.39 8.52 4.22
N VAL A 63 10.24 7.71 5.28
CA VAL A 63 11.04 6.48 5.47
C VAL A 63 10.61 5.38 4.50
N LEU A 64 9.31 5.27 4.26
CA LEU A 64 8.74 4.23 3.40
C LEU A 64 8.78 4.58 1.90
N ASP A 65 9.08 5.83 1.57
CA ASP A 65 8.98 6.34 0.20
C ASP A 65 9.87 5.57 -0.79
N ASP A 66 11.10 5.25 -0.41
CA ASP A 66 12.02 4.49 -1.27
C ASP A 66 11.44 3.11 -1.60
N TYR A 67 10.84 2.44 -0.60
CA TYR A 67 10.20 1.15 -0.79
C TYR A 67 8.93 1.25 -1.62
N PHE A 68 8.04 2.18 -1.28
CA PHE A 68 6.81 2.38 -2.05
C PHE A 68 7.08 2.89 -3.47
N SER A 69 8.11 3.68 -3.68
CA SER A 69 8.52 4.13 -5.01
C SER A 69 9.00 2.96 -5.87
N ASN A 70 9.80 2.05 -5.31
CA ASN A 70 10.23 0.83 -6.00
C ASN A 70 9.03 -0.07 -6.32
N LEU A 71 8.10 -0.24 -5.38
CA LEU A 71 6.89 -1.01 -5.60
C LEU A 71 5.99 -0.40 -6.69
N LYS A 72 5.79 0.93 -6.65
CA LYS A 72 5.05 1.67 -7.69
C LYS A 72 5.67 1.51 -9.07
N ALA A 73 7.01 1.53 -9.16
CA ALA A 73 7.73 1.37 -10.41
C ALA A 73 7.55 -0.04 -11.03
N LEU A 74 7.26 -1.06 -10.21
CA LEU A 74 6.99 -2.42 -10.69
C LEU A 74 5.58 -2.59 -11.27
N ILE A 75 4.61 -1.80 -10.83
CA ILE A 75 3.20 -1.98 -11.19
C ILE A 75 2.97 -1.97 -12.72
N PRO A 76 3.46 -0.99 -13.50
CA PRO A 76 3.25 -0.99 -14.93
C PRO A 76 3.77 -2.26 -15.63
N ALA A 77 4.97 -2.70 -15.26
CA ALA A 77 5.56 -3.92 -15.81
C ALA A 77 4.75 -5.18 -15.45
N LEU A 78 4.29 -5.29 -14.22
CA LEU A 78 3.43 -6.39 -13.78
C LEU A 78 2.08 -6.37 -14.49
N VAL A 79 1.48 -5.20 -14.68
CA VAL A 79 0.21 -5.07 -15.39
C VAL A 79 0.35 -5.56 -16.84
N GLU A 80 1.45 -5.25 -17.53
CA GLU A 80 1.73 -5.77 -18.87
C GLU A 80 2.02 -7.28 -18.86
N GLU A 81 2.86 -7.75 -17.94
CA GLU A 81 3.24 -9.16 -17.81
C GLU A 81 2.02 -10.05 -17.58
N TYR A 82 1.13 -9.63 -16.69
CA TYR A 82 -0.11 -10.35 -16.36
C TYR A 82 -1.29 -9.94 -17.24
N ARG A 83 -1.02 -9.31 -18.39
CA ARG A 83 -2.00 -8.95 -19.41
C ARG A 83 -3.22 -8.21 -18.85
N TYR A 84 -2.96 -7.25 -17.95
CA TYR A 84 -3.97 -6.40 -17.30
C TYR A 84 -4.97 -7.16 -16.40
N ASP A 85 -4.63 -8.37 -15.96
CA ASP A 85 -5.39 -9.07 -14.94
C ASP A 85 -5.07 -8.46 -13.55
N LEU A 86 -5.93 -7.54 -13.10
CA LEU A 86 -5.79 -6.83 -11.82
C LEU A 86 -5.60 -7.81 -10.65
N PHE A 87 -6.35 -8.91 -10.66
CA PHE A 87 -6.33 -9.87 -9.55
C PHE A 87 -4.99 -10.61 -9.46
N GLU A 88 -4.43 -10.98 -10.60
CA GLU A 88 -3.09 -11.59 -10.63
C GLU A 88 -2.02 -10.59 -10.21
N VAL A 89 -2.11 -9.33 -10.66
CA VAL A 89 -1.18 -8.27 -10.24
C VAL A 89 -1.22 -8.07 -8.73
N GLU A 90 -2.41 -8.02 -8.11
CA GLU A 90 -2.54 -7.89 -6.66
C GLU A 90 -1.96 -9.09 -5.90
N LEU A 91 -2.16 -10.31 -6.40
CA LEU A 91 -1.58 -11.51 -5.79
C LEU A 91 -0.05 -11.48 -5.83
N VAL A 92 0.53 -11.10 -6.97
CA VAL A 92 1.98 -10.98 -7.13
C VAL A 92 2.55 -9.86 -6.25
N LEU A 93 1.90 -8.71 -6.19
CA LEU A 93 2.30 -7.62 -5.30
C LEU A 93 2.26 -8.04 -3.82
N PHE A 94 1.25 -8.81 -3.43
CA PHE A 94 1.16 -9.35 -2.07
C PHE A 94 2.33 -10.29 -1.77
N ASP A 95 2.67 -11.19 -2.68
CA ASP A 95 3.80 -12.11 -2.50
C ASP A 95 5.15 -11.35 -2.46
N ARG A 96 5.32 -10.31 -3.27
CA ARG A 96 6.50 -9.44 -3.21
C ARG A 96 6.63 -8.73 -1.86
N LEU A 97 5.52 -8.23 -1.33
CA LEU A 97 5.48 -7.62 -0.01
C LEU A 97 5.80 -8.63 1.11
N LYS A 98 5.27 -9.84 1.02
CA LYS A 98 5.59 -10.93 1.95
C LYS A 98 7.09 -11.25 1.93
N GLN A 99 7.67 -11.42 0.75
CA GLN A 99 9.10 -11.66 0.57
C GLN A 99 9.94 -10.51 1.14
N TYR A 100 9.55 -9.27 0.87
CA TYR A 100 10.23 -8.10 1.46
C TYR A 100 10.23 -8.12 2.98
N CYS A 101 9.11 -8.48 3.62
CA CYS A 101 9.06 -8.65 5.07
C CYS A 101 10.00 -9.74 5.60
N GLU A 102 10.31 -10.75 4.79
CA GLU A 102 11.24 -11.83 5.15
C GLU A 102 12.70 -11.39 5.05
N GLU A 103 13.02 -10.66 4.00
CA GLU A 103 14.41 -10.31 3.63
C GLU A 103 14.87 -9.00 4.30
N SER A 104 13.96 -8.06 4.56
CA SER A 104 14.30 -6.77 5.14
C SER A 104 14.47 -6.87 6.65
N GLY A 105 15.50 -6.21 7.20
CA GLY A 105 15.62 -5.97 8.64
C GLY A 105 14.52 -5.07 9.23
N GLU A 106 13.53 -4.66 8.41
CA GLU A 106 12.47 -3.69 8.73
C GLU A 106 11.20 -4.34 9.28
N LYS A 107 11.21 -5.66 9.54
CA LYS A 107 10.06 -6.40 10.07
C LYS A 107 9.40 -5.72 11.28
N LEU A 108 10.18 -5.15 12.19
CA LEU A 108 9.66 -4.47 13.37
C LEU A 108 8.95 -3.14 13.00
N ILE A 109 9.50 -2.40 12.05
CA ILE A 109 8.90 -1.15 11.55
C ILE A 109 7.54 -1.48 10.92
N LEU A 110 7.51 -2.44 10.01
CA LEU A 110 6.28 -2.86 9.32
C LEU A 110 5.25 -3.41 10.30
N SER A 111 5.66 -4.19 11.30
CA SER A 111 4.78 -4.72 12.35
C SER A 111 4.15 -3.59 13.18
N ASN A 112 4.94 -2.62 13.62
CA ASN A 112 4.43 -1.49 14.40
C ASN A 112 3.50 -0.59 13.57
N LEU A 113 3.80 -0.39 12.30
CA LEU A 113 2.93 0.32 11.36
C LEU A 113 1.62 -0.43 11.11
N GLY A 114 1.67 -1.74 10.88
CA GLY A 114 0.48 -2.57 10.67
C GLY A 114 -0.49 -2.53 11.84
N LYS A 115 0.02 -2.59 13.07
CA LYS A 115 -0.78 -2.43 14.29
C LYS A 115 -1.47 -1.07 14.34
N SER A 116 -0.73 -0.01 14.05
CA SER A 116 -1.24 1.35 14.08
C SER A 116 -2.26 1.61 12.96
N PHE A 117 -2.04 1.07 11.76
CA PHE A 117 -3.02 1.17 10.65
C PHE A 117 -4.33 0.43 10.93
N ARG A 118 -4.29 -0.67 11.70
CA ARG A 118 -5.51 -1.33 12.18
C ARG A 118 -6.32 -0.48 13.13
N MET A 119 -5.66 0.23 14.02
CA MET A 119 -6.30 1.04 15.07
C MET A 119 -6.69 2.43 14.56
N SER A 120 -6.01 2.94 13.55
CA SER A 120 -6.28 4.27 13.02
C SER A 120 -7.39 4.23 11.96
N LYS A 121 -8.26 5.25 12.00
CA LYS A 121 -9.23 5.51 10.92
C LYS A 121 -8.53 6.07 9.66
N VAL A 122 -7.21 6.16 9.65
CA VAL A 122 -6.45 6.69 8.51
C VAL A 122 -6.50 5.67 7.37
N ASN A 123 -7.16 6.07 6.32
CA ASN A 123 -7.24 5.30 5.09
C ASN A 123 -5.87 5.35 4.41
N THR A 124 -5.16 4.24 4.33
CA THR A 124 -3.85 4.16 3.65
C THR A 124 -3.93 4.57 2.16
N LEU A 125 -5.11 4.50 1.55
CA LEU A 125 -5.34 5.00 0.19
C LEU A 125 -5.37 6.54 0.15
N GLU A 126 -5.73 7.22 1.26
CA GLU A 126 -5.66 8.68 1.37
C GLU A 126 -4.22 9.21 1.45
N VAL A 127 -3.29 8.32 1.74
CA VAL A 127 -1.86 8.64 1.76
C VAL A 127 -1.28 8.79 0.35
N PHE A 128 -1.90 8.13 -0.65
CA PHE A 128 -1.47 8.15 -2.06
C PHE A 128 -2.64 8.42 -3.03
N PRO A 129 -3.45 9.47 -2.82
CA PRO A 129 -4.69 9.65 -3.57
C PRO A 129 -4.47 9.80 -5.08
N HIS A 130 -3.43 10.52 -5.49
CA HIS A 130 -3.15 10.76 -6.90
C HIS A 130 -2.64 9.51 -7.63
N GLU A 131 -1.80 8.72 -6.97
CA GLU A 131 -1.26 7.49 -7.54
C GLU A 131 -2.34 6.43 -7.68
N VAL A 132 -3.25 6.34 -6.71
CA VAL A 132 -4.37 5.41 -6.75
C VAL A 132 -5.34 5.78 -7.87
N GLU A 133 -5.68 7.05 -8.05
CA GLU A 133 -6.56 7.47 -9.16
C GLU A 133 -5.91 7.24 -10.53
N ARG A 134 -4.64 7.56 -10.70
CA ARG A 134 -3.91 7.26 -11.95
C ARG A 134 -3.86 5.76 -12.24
N LEU A 135 -3.69 4.94 -11.22
CA LEU A 135 -3.71 3.48 -11.35
C LEU A 135 -5.10 2.98 -11.74
N LYS A 136 -6.16 3.53 -11.16
CA LYS A 136 -7.55 3.19 -11.53
C LYS A 136 -7.84 3.54 -12.99
N GLU A 137 -7.47 4.73 -13.43
CA GLU A 137 -7.64 5.15 -14.84
C GLU A 137 -6.88 4.22 -15.77
N PHE A 138 -5.62 3.94 -15.47
CA PHE A 138 -4.78 3.04 -16.25
C PHE A 138 -5.39 1.62 -16.33
N ILE A 139 -5.81 1.07 -15.21
CA ILE A 139 -6.47 -0.26 -15.16
C ILE A 139 -7.78 -0.22 -15.96
N TYR A 140 -8.58 0.84 -15.82
CA TYR A 140 -9.83 0.97 -16.54
C TYR A 140 -9.62 0.99 -18.06
N GLU A 141 -8.69 1.78 -18.56
CA GLU A 141 -8.38 1.88 -20.00
C GLU A 141 -8.00 0.51 -20.58
N HIS A 142 -7.35 -0.32 -19.80
CA HIS A 142 -6.85 -1.64 -20.25
C HIS A 142 -7.81 -2.79 -19.96
N LEU A 143 -8.60 -2.72 -18.88
CA LEU A 143 -9.65 -3.70 -18.59
C LEU A 143 -10.88 -3.51 -19.50
N SER A 144 -11.24 -2.27 -19.82
CA SER A 144 -12.40 -1.97 -20.67
C SER A 144 -12.29 -2.59 -22.07
N SER A 145 -11.06 -2.81 -22.55
CA SER A 145 -10.83 -3.48 -23.84
C SER A 145 -11.06 -5.01 -23.79
N ARG A 146 -11.11 -5.62 -22.60
CA ARG A 146 -11.22 -7.07 -22.41
C ARG A 146 -12.45 -7.52 -21.61
N ALA A 147 -12.94 -6.70 -20.70
CA ALA A 147 -14.16 -6.95 -19.95
C ALA A 147 -15.35 -6.64 -20.86
N CYS A 148 -15.51 -7.47 -21.85
CA CYS A 148 -16.69 -7.66 -22.66
C CYS A 148 -17.89 -6.83 -22.24
N GLY A 149 -18.18 -5.70 -22.83
CA GLY A 149 -19.45 -4.98 -22.97
C GLY A 149 -20.59 -5.11 -21.95
N GLN A 150 -20.37 -5.81 -20.83
CA GLN A 150 -21.34 -6.12 -19.80
C GLN A 150 -21.21 -5.25 -18.56
N PHE A 151 -20.05 -4.57 -18.36
CA PHE A 151 -19.80 -3.75 -17.20
C PHE A 151 -19.72 -2.27 -17.57
N THR A 152 -20.40 -1.45 -16.77
CA THR A 152 -20.27 0.00 -16.84
C THR A 152 -18.90 0.44 -16.29
N LYS A 153 -18.52 1.68 -16.54
CA LYS A 153 -17.33 2.28 -15.94
C LYS A 153 -17.39 2.25 -14.40
N GLU A 154 -18.58 2.49 -13.86
CA GLU A 154 -18.83 2.47 -12.42
C GLU A 154 -18.62 1.07 -11.85
N ASP A 155 -19.14 0.03 -12.49
CA ASP A 155 -18.93 -1.37 -12.07
C ASP A 155 -17.44 -1.71 -12.00
N ILE A 156 -16.66 -1.31 -12.99
CA ILE A 156 -15.21 -1.54 -13.03
C ILE A 156 -14.50 -0.80 -11.89
N TYR A 157 -14.90 0.43 -11.60
CA TYR A 157 -14.34 1.18 -10.46
C TYR A 157 -14.69 0.54 -9.13
N ASP A 158 -15.89 0.02 -8.97
CA ASP A 158 -16.31 -0.70 -7.76
C ASP A 158 -15.51 -2.00 -7.59
N ILE A 159 -15.24 -2.72 -8.66
CA ILE A 159 -14.37 -3.91 -8.65
C ILE A 159 -12.96 -3.55 -8.16
N ILE A 160 -12.37 -2.52 -8.77
CA ILE A 160 -11.02 -2.04 -8.39
C ILE A 160 -11.02 -1.59 -6.93
N HIS A 161 -12.08 -0.93 -6.49
CA HIS A 161 -12.20 -0.49 -5.10
C HIS A 161 -12.31 -1.66 -4.12
N LEU A 162 -13.14 -2.64 -4.42
CA LEU A 162 -13.31 -3.85 -3.58
C LEU A 162 -12.01 -4.66 -3.49
N SER A 163 -11.34 -4.90 -4.60
CA SER A 163 -10.08 -5.64 -4.59
C SER A 163 -8.99 -4.88 -3.83
N ALA A 164 -8.89 -3.57 -4.00
CA ALA A 164 -7.98 -2.72 -3.24
C ALA A 164 -8.26 -2.73 -1.73
N LEU A 165 -9.54 -2.80 -1.31
CA LEU A 165 -9.91 -2.97 0.10
C LEU A 165 -9.43 -4.31 0.66
N LEU A 166 -9.60 -5.39 -0.09
CA LEU A 166 -9.12 -6.73 0.30
C LEU A 166 -7.59 -6.76 0.39
N PHE A 167 -6.90 -6.22 -0.61
CA PHE A 167 -5.46 -6.10 -0.64
C PHE A 167 -4.94 -5.33 0.58
N ARG A 168 -5.50 -4.15 0.86
CA ARG A 168 -5.14 -3.34 2.02
C ARG A 168 -5.35 -4.08 3.35
N SER A 169 -6.49 -4.78 3.50
CA SER A 169 -6.76 -5.57 4.70
C SER A 169 -5.72 -6.67 4.89
N ALA A 170 -5.40 -7.39 3.81
CA ALA A 170 -4.40 -8.46 3.84
C ALA A 170 -2.99 -7.94 4.18
N ILE A 171 -2.59 -6.80 3.63
CA ILE A 171 -1.30 -6.16 3.93
C ILE A 171 -1.23 -5.68 5.37
N SER A 172 -2.30 -5.04 5.86
CA SER A 172 -2.36 -4.60 7.27
C SER A 172 -2.21 -5.78 8.24
N GLU A 173 -2.86 -6.91 7.94
CA GLU A 173 -2.72 -8.12 8.74
C GLU A 173 -1.33 -8.77 8.59
N LEU A 174 -0.80 -8.83 7.37
CA LEU A 174 0.55 -9.33 7.11
C LEU A 174 1.59 -8.59 7.96
N PHE A 175 1.49 -7.26 8.02
CA PHE A 175 2.41 -6.46 8.81
C PHE A 175 2.21 -6.62 10.32
N SER A 176 0.95 -6.66 10.79
CA SER A 176 0.66 -6.74 12.23
C SER A 176 0.78 -8.14 12.82
N GLU A 177 0.57 -9.19 12.02
CA GLU A 177 0.51 -10.60 12.46
C GLU A 177 1.35 -11.50 11.54
N TYR A 178 2.59 -11.09 11.30
CA TYR A 178 3.48 -11.76 10.33
C TYR A 178 3.62 -13.27 10.57
N GLU A 179 3.54 -13.74 11.80
CA GLU A 179 3.62 -15.17 12.13
C GLU A 179 2.47 -15.99 11.49
N ARG A 180 1.37 -15.33 11.16
CA ARG A 180 0.21 -15.92 10.45
C ARG A 180 0.23 -15.71 8.93
N ARG A 181 1.36 -15.32 8.36
CA ARG A 181 1.49 -14.92 6.95
C ARG A 181 0.95 -15.95 5.95
N GLU A 182 1.09 -17.25 6.21
CA GLU A 182 0.60 -18.30 5.32
C GLU A 182 -0.94 -18.42 5.37
N GLU A 183 -1.53 -18.26 6.55
CA GLU A 183 -2.98 -18.22 6.71
C GLU A 183 -3.56 -16.97 6.03
N ILE A 184 -2.93 -15.81 6.24
CA ILE A 184 -3.33 -14.53 5.62
C ILE A 184 -3.23 -14.64 4.10
N SER A 185 -2.14 -15.17 3.57
CA SER A 185 -1.94 -15.39 2.14
C SER A 185 -3.03 -16.29 1.53
N ARG A 186 -3.31 -17.43 2.16
CA ARG A 186 -4.36 -18.35 1.72
C ARG A 186 -5.73 -17.70 1.71
N ARG A 187 -6.07 -16.95 2.78
CA ARG A 187 -7.35 -16.23 2.89
C ARG A 187 -7.47 -15.15 1.82
N PHE A 188 -6.44 -14.33 1.63
CA PHE A 188 -6.42 -13.29 0.61
C PHE A 188 -6.61 -13.88 -0.79
N ARG A 189 -5.87 -14.93 -1.16
CA ARG A 189 -6.05 -15.63 -2.44
C ARG A 189 -7.47 -16.14 -2.64
N ASN A 190 -8.07 -16.69 -1.59
CA ASN A 190 -9.47 -17.17 -1.65
C ASN A 190 -10.46 -16.01 -1.84
N GLN A 191 -10.27 -14.90 -1.14
CA GLN A 191 -11.10 -13.70 -1.28
C GLN A 191 -11.02 -13.12 -2.70
N ILE A 192 -9.82 -12.97 -3.25
CA ILE A 192 -9.60 -12.54 -4.62
C ILE A 192 -10.26 -13.49 -5.61
N ALA A 193 -10.14 -14.81 -5.42
CA ALA A 193 -10.79 -15.80 -6.28
C ALA A 193 -12.32 -15.73 -6.22
N ILE A 194 -12.92 -15.38 -5.08
CA ILE A 194 -14.37 -15.17 -4.95
C ILE A 194 -14.80 -13.93 -5.73
N VAL A 195 -14.10 -12.81 -5.55
CA VAL A 195 -14.38 -11.57 -6.29
C VAL A 195 -14.24 -11.80 -7.79
N ARG A 196 -13.12 -12.40 -8.22
CA ARG A 196 -12.86 -12.73 -9.63
C ARG A 196 -14.00 -13.55 -10.25
N ARG A 197 -14.49 -14.60 -9.59
CA ARG A 197 -15.61 -15.42 -10.09
C ARG A 197 -16.92 -14.65 -10.20
N GLY A 198 -17.12 -13.62 -9.40
CA GLY A 198 -18.28 -12.74 -9.49
C GLY A 198 -18.26 -11.84 -10.73
N PHE A 199 -17.09 -11.57 -11.29
CA PHE A 199 -16.89 -10.65 -12.41
C PHE A 199 -16.50 -11.32 -13.72
N ILE A 200 -15.70 -12.36 -13.68
CA ILE A 200 -15.38 -13.15 -14.88
C ILE A 200 -16.43 -14.26 -14.96
N THR A 201 -17.52 -13.98 -15.65
CA THR A 201 -18.39 -15.07 -16.10
C THR A 201 -17.64 -15.81 -17.20
N ASP A 202 -17.36 -17.10 -17.01
CA ASP A 202 -16.92 -17.98 -18.07
C ASP A 202 -17.83 -17.79 -19.29
N GLU A 203 -17.23 -17.64 -20.47
CA GLU A 203 -17.95 -17.64 -21.74
C GLU A 203 -18.84 -18.89 -21.78
N GLY A 204 -20.12 -18.75 -21.50
CA GLY A 204 -21.07 -19.84 -21.64
C GLY A 204 -22.19 -19.98 -20.63
N GLN A 205 -22.27 -19.22 -19.56
CA GLN A 205 -23.39 -19.29 -18.64
C GLN A 205 -24.34 -18.08 -18.80
N ASN A 206 -25.43 -18.31 -19.54
CA ASN A 206 -26.62 -17.45 -19.60
C ASN A 206 -27.07 -17.01 -18.19
N ARG A 207 -26.90 -15.74 -17.87
CA ARG A 207 -27.69 -15.13 -16.79
C ARG A 207 -29.13 -15.06 -17.24
N PRO A 208 -30.13 -15.49 -16.43
CA PRO A 208 -31.52 -15.28 -16.76
C PRO A 208 -31.78 -13.77 -16.86
N GLN A 209 -32.20 -13.33 -18.03
CA GLN A 209 -32.86 -12.06 -18.22
C GLN A 209 -34.15 -12.11 -17.40
N ASN A 210 -34.15 -11.58 -16.18
CA ASN A 210 -35.35 -11.14 -15.48
C ASN A 210 -34.99 -10.72 -14.05
N ALA A 211 -34.95 -9.44 -13.82
CA ALA A 211 -35.44 -8.85 -12.58
C ALA A 211 -36.13 -7.54 -12.92
N PRO A 212 -37.33 -7.30 -12.35
CA PRO A 212 -38.22 -6.18 -12.66
C PRO A 212 -37.64 -4.84 -12.20
#